data_a4ce30f9a06213fee9ac9d6c21baa14a
#
_entry.id   a4ce30f9a06213fee9ac9d6c21baa14a
#
_cell.length_a   1.000
_cell.length_b   1.000
_cell.length_c   1.000
_cell.angle_alpha   90.00
_cell.angle_beta   90.00
_cell.angle_gamma   90.00
#
_symmetry.space_group_name_H-M   'P 1'
#
loop_
_entity.id
_entity.type
_entity.pdbx_description
1 polymer ?
#
loop_
_entity_poly.entity_id
_entity_poly.type
_entity_poly.pdbx_seq_one_letter_code
_entity_poly.pdbx_strand_id
1 'polypeptide(L)'
;MHTPLAEQPNKRKSHPAKECAYLSMFVALLIAVQLALSSLPGIELVTVLIAAFSFAMGAKRGMIAAAAFCLLRQLVFGFFPTVLVLYLAYYPAFAALFGLLGKKITSPAKGIVVIAATACLCTALFTVMDNIITPLWYGYSERALKIYFKASLSFMIPQIVSAAVTVGSLFLPLWAVFRKLSRSLTA
;
A
#
# COMPACT_ATOMS: atom_id res chain seq x y z
N MET A 1 25.79 -23.64 44.79
CA MET A 1 24.56 -22.89 44.49
C MET A 1 24.60 -22.50 43.02
N HIS A 2 24.03 -23.34 42.12
CA HIS A 2 23.96 -23.06 40.68
C HIS A 2 22.66 -22.31 40.37
N THR A 3 22.80 -21.06 39.99
CA THR A 3 21.67 -20.25 39.53
C THR A 3 21.32 -20.75 38.10
N PRO A 4 20.10 -21.19 37.79
CA PRO A 4 19.72 -21.56 36.43
C PRO A 4 19.67 -20.31 35.56
N LEU A 5 20.43 -20.34 34.46
CA LEU A 5 20.40 -19.34 33.39
C LEU A 5 18.96 -19.27 32.86
N ALA A 6 18.31 -18.13 33.01
CA ALA A 6 16.99 -17.86 32.44
C ALA A 6 17.05 -18.08 30.93
N GLU A 7 16.35 -19.11 30.46
CA GLU A 7 16.17 -19.45 29.07
C GLU A 7 15.46 -18.29 28.35
N GLN A 8 16.23 -17.54 27.55
CA GLN A 8 15.68 -16.47 26.75
C GLN A 8 14.64 -17.06 25.79
N PRO A 9 13.43 -16.48 25.68
CA PRO A 9 12.43 -16.98 24.76
C PRO A 9 12.99 -16.94 23.33
N ASN A 10 13.13 -18.13 22.74
CA ASN A 10 13.60 -18.36 21.37
C ASN A 10 12.72 -17.55 20.39
N LYS A 11 13.20 -16.40 19.94
CA LYS A 11 12.59 -15.64 18.86
C LYS A 11 12.64 -16.53 17.62
N ARG A 12 11.55 -17.22 17.31
CA ARG A 12 11.39 -18.01 16.08
C ARG A 12 11.84 -17.17 14.90
N LYS A 13 12.99 -17.50 14.34
CA LYS A 13 13.57 -16.83 13.16
C LYS A 13 12.70 -17.21 11.97
N SER A 14 12.03 -16.23 11.35
CA SER A 14 11.39 -16.44 10.05
C SER A 14 12.47 -16.92 9.06
N HIS A 15 12.12 -17.91 8.23
CA HIS A 15 13.04 -18.39 7.19
C HIS A 15 13.15 -17.30 6.11
N PRO A 16 14.31 -16.67 5.90
CA PRO A 16 14.46 -15.51 4.99
C PRO A 16 14.05 -15.84 3.55
N ALA A 17 14.27 -17.08 3.10
CA ALA A 17 13.84 -17.52 1.77
C ALA A 17 12.31 -17.54 1.60
N LYS A 18 11.57 -18.03 2.60
CA LYS A 18 10.10 -18.00 2.58
C LYS A 18 9.58 -16.57 2.58
N GLU A 19 10.16 -15.69 3.39
CA GLU A 19 9.78 -14.29 3.47
C GLU A 19 9.98 -13.58 2.12
N CYS A 20 11.13 -13.80 1.48
CA CYS A 20 11.42 -13.27 0.15
C CYS A 20 10.40 -13.77 -0.89
N ALA A 21 10.10 -15.08 -0.90
CA ALA A 21 9.12 -15.66 -1.82
C ALA A 21 7.72 -15.03 -1.67
N TYR A 22 7.24 -14.85 -0.43
CA TYR A 22 5.92 -14.22 -0.19
C TYR A 22 5.90 -12.75 -0.61
N LEU A 23 6.96 -11.99 -0.35
CA LEU A 23 7.08 -10.59 -0.79
C LEU A 23 7.06 -10.50 -2.31
N SER A 24 7.83 -11.35 -3.00
CA SER A 24 7.89 -11.38 -4.47
C SER A 24 6.55 -11.76 -5.10
N MET A 25 5.85 -12.77 -4.56
CA MET A 25 4.51 -13.14 -5.02
C MET A 25 3.50 -12.00 -4.82
N PHE A 26 3.58 -11.31 -3.69
CA PHE A 26 2.70 -10.18 -3.42
C PHE A 26 2.97 -9.01 -4.36
N VAL A 27 4.23 -8.68 -4.63
CA VAL A 27 4.60 -7.63 -5.60
C VAL A 27 4.15 -8.00 -7.02
N ALA A 28 4.31 -9.25 -7.43
CA ALA A 28 3.81 -9.74 -8.72
C ALA A 28 2.28 -9.61 -8.81
N LEU A 29 1.55 -9.93 -7.73
CA LEU A 29 0.10 -9.73 -7.66
C LEU A 29 -0.28 -8.26 -7.82
N LEU A 30 0.43 -7.33 -7.15
CA LEU A 30 0.17 -5.89 -7.28
C LEU A 30 0.32 -5.41 -8.73
N ILE A 31 1.38 -5.85 -9.41
CA ILE A 31 1.65 -5.50 -10.82
C ILE A 31 0.57 -6.10 -11.73
N ALA A 32 0.23 -7.36 -11.54
CA ALA A 32 -0.80 -8.04 -12.33
C ALA A 32 -2.17 -7.36 -12.19
N VAL A 33 -2.58 -7.02 -10.96
CA VAL A 33 -3.84 -6.32 -10.69
C VAL A 33 -3.83 -4.93 -11.30
N GLN A 34 -2.73 -4.17 -11.18
CA GLN A 34 -2.64 -2.85 -11.78
C GLN A 34 -2.68 -2.92 -13.31
N LEU A 35 -2.03 -3.91 -13.92
CA LEU A 35 -2.07 -4.12 -15.36
C LEU A 35 -3.47 -4.48 -15.85
N ALA A 36 -4.15 -5.41 -15.16
CA ALA A 36 -5.51 -5.82 -15.49
C ALA A 36 -6.53 -4.66 -15.41
N LEU A 37 -6.33 -3.73 -14.45
CA LEU A 37 -7.21 -2.58 -14.25
C LEU A 37 -6.74 -1.30 -14.97
N SER A 38 -5.64 -1.36 -15.72
CA SER A 38 -5.09 -0.17 -16.39
C SER A 38 -6.05 0.49 -17.38
N SER A 39 -6.99 -0.29 -17.94
CA SER A 39 -8.03 0.21 -18.87
C SER A 39 -9.26 0.81 -18.16
N LEU A 40 -9.33 0.71 -16.83
CA LEU A 40 -10.48 1.17 -16.04
C LEU A 40 -10.05 2.32 -15.12
N PRO A 41 -10.10 3.58 -15.59
CA PRO A 41 -9.67 4.73 -14.80
C PRO A 41 -10.56 4.90 -13.55
N GLY A 42 -9.94 5.16 -12.41
CA GLY A 42 -10.64 5.38 -11.14
C GLY A 42 -10.92 4.12 -10.33
N ILE A 43 -10.66 2.90 -10.85
CA ILE A 43 -10.75 1.66 -10.08
C ILE A 43 -9.36 1.28 -9.56
N GLU A 44 -9.19 1.31 -8.24
CA GLU A 44 -7.92 0.97 -7.59
C GLU A 44 -8.07 -0.18 -6.60
N LEU A 45 -7.42 -1.32 -6.90
CA LEU A 45 -7.28 -2.43 -5.96
C LEU A 45 -5.89 -2.46 -5.28
N VAL A 46 -4.91 -1.76 -5.84
CA VAL A 46 -3.54 -1.70 -5.29
C VAL A 46 -3.56 -1.14 -3.88
N THR A 47 -4.34 -0.09 -3.65
CA THR A 47 -4.51 0.55 -2.34
C THR A 47 -5.01 -0.43 -1.28
N VAL A 48 -6.10 -1.17 -1.53
CA VAL A 48 -6.64 -2.13 -0.56
C VAL A 48 -5.70 -3.32 -0.34
N LEU A 49 -5.00 -3.78 -1.39
CA LEU A 49 -4.03 -4.86 -1.27
C LEU A 49 -2.85 -4.48 -0.38
N ILE A 50 -2.23 -3.30 -0.62
CA ILE A 50 -1.13 -2.80 0.21
C ILE A 50 -1.60 -2.53 1.65
N ALA A 51 -2.80 -1.96 1.83
CA ALA A 51 -3.38 -1.73 3.15
C ALA A 51 -3.56 -3.03 3.93
N ALA A 52 -4.24 -4.03 3.35
CA ALA A 52 -4.51 -5.31 4.01
C ALA A 52 -3.23 -6.11 4.27
N PHE A 53 -2.29 -6.12 3.32
CA PHE A 53 -0.99 -6.78 3.48
C PHE A 53 -0.17 -6.15 4.60
N SER A 54 -0.01 -4.83 4.59
CA SER A 54 0.77 -4.10 5.59
C SER A 54 0.16 -4.22 6.98
N PHE A 55 -1.17 -4.17 7.06
CA PHE A 55 -1.91 -4.36 8.30
C PHE A 55 -1.70 -5.77 8.90
N ALA A 56 -1.64 -6.82 8.07
CA ALA A 56 -1.45 -8.20 8.50
C ALA A 56 0.02 -8.57 8.76
N MET A 57 0.95 -8.10 7.89
CA MET A 57 2.36 -8.48 7.89
C MET A 57 3.26 -7.50 8.66
N GLY A 58 2.73 -6.30 8.96
CA GLY A 58 3.45 -5.23 9.65
C GLY A 58 4.14 -4.24 8.72
N ALA A 59 4.48 -3.06 9.27
CA ALA A 59 4.99 -1.91 8.53
C ALA A 59 6.25 -2.22 7.70
N LYS A 60 7.24 -2.90 8.28
CA LYS A 60 8.54 -3.17 7.61
C LYS A 60 8.35 -3.96 6.31
N ARG A 61 7.58 -5.08 6.37
CA ARG A 61 7.31 -5.92 5.19
C ARG A 61 6.47 -5.20 4.16
N GLY A 62 5.46 -4.44 4.63
CA GLY A 62 4.64 -3.59 3.76
C GLY A 62 5.45 -2.55 3.01
N MET A 63 6.35 -1.83 3.68
CA MET A 63 7.22 -0.83 3.06
C MET A 63 8.15 -1.43 2.00
N ILE A 64 8.77 -2.59 2.31
CA ILE A 64 9.67 -3.28 1.36
C ILE A 64 8.88 -3.71 0.11
N ALA A 65 7.70 -4.32 0.29
CA ALA A 65 6.86 -4.72 -0.83
C ALA A 65 6.39 -3.53 -1.65
N ALA A 66 5.97 -2.44 -1.01
CA ALA A 66 5.55 -1.20 -1.67
C ALA A 66 6.69 -0.56 -2.48
N ALA A 67 7.91 -0.48 -1.91
CA ALA A 67 9.06 0.05 -2.63
C ALA A 67 9.45 -0.83 -3.83
N ALA A 68 9.47 -2.16 -3.67
CA ALA A 68 9.72 -3.09 -4.76
C ALA A 68 8.67 -2.97 -5.87
N PHE A 69 7.39 -2.84 -5.51
CA PHE A 69 6.31 -2.57 -6.45
C PHE A 69 6.55 -1.28 -7.24
N CYS A 70 6.90 -0.16 -6.57
CA CYS A 70 7.15 1.11 -7.23
C CYS A 70 8.27 1.03 -8.28
N LEU A 71 9.35 0.28 -7.98
CA LEU A 71 10.47 0.10 -8.89
C LEU A 71 10.12 -0.83 -10.07
N LEU A 72 9.56 -2.01 -9.78
CA LEU A 72 9.22 -3.00 -10.81
C LEU A 72 8.11 -2.53 -11.74
N ARG A 73 7.17 -1.73 -11.23
CA ARG A 73 6.13 -1.11 -12.05
C ARG A 73 6.69 -0.31 -13.23
N GLN A 74 7.82 0.40 -13.05
CA GLN A 74 8.45 1.19 -14.12
C GLN A 74 8.95 0.31 -15.29
N LEU A 75 9.30 -0.94 -15.02
CA LEU A 75 9.70 -1.88 -16.07
C LEU A 75 8.50 -2.33 -16.93
N VAL A 76 7.32 -2.39 -16.35
CA VAL A 76 6.10 -2.88 -17.03
C VAL A 76 5.35 -1.75 -17.74
N PHE A 77 5.23 -0.58 -17.12
CA PHE A 77 4.44 0.55 -17.64
C PHE A 77 5.27 1.64 -18.32
N GLY A 78 6.59 1.49 -18.34
CA GLY A 78 7.52 2.50 -18.82
C GLY A 78 8.06 3.40 -17.71
N PHE A 79 9.21 4.00 -17.98
CA PHE A 79 9.92 4.83 -17.01
C PHE A 79 9.39 6.27 -17.03
N PHE A 80 8.68 6.63 -15.97
CA PHE A 80 8.16 7.99 -15.73
C PHE A 80 8.75 8.52 -14.42
N PRO A 81 9.76 9.42 -14.46
CA PRO A 81 10.47 9.89 -13.25
C PRO A 81 9.54 10.51 -12.20
N THR A 82 8.57 11.33 -12.61
CA THR A 82 7.58 11.95 -11.72
C THR A 82 6.73 10.93 -10.99
N VAL A 83 6.24 9.92 -11.73
CA VAL A 83 5.43 8.84 -11.16
C VAL A 83 6.27 7.99 -10.21
N LEU A 84 7.55 7.74 -10.54
CA LEU A 84 8.45 6.99 -9.65
C LEU A 84 8.64 7.73 -8.32
N VAL A 85 8.97 9.02 -8.38
CA VAL A 85 9.16 9.84 -7.17
C VAL A 85 7.89 9.89 -6.32
N LEU A 86 6.74 10.16 -6.96
CA LEU A 86 5.45 10.20 -6.29
C LEU A 86 5.13 8.86 -5.61
N TYR A 87 5.30 7.74 -6.33
CA TYR A 87 4.98 6.40 -5.81
C TYR A 87 5.93 5.98 -4.69
N LEU A 88 7.24 6.23 -4.80
CA LEU A 88 8.22 5.93 -3.76
C LEU A 88 8.02 6.78 -2.50
N ALA A 89 7.56 8.00 -2.63
CA ALA A 89 7.21 8.82 -1.47
C ALA A 89 5.92 8.34 -0.80
N TYR A 90 4.90 8.02 -1.60
CA TYR A 90 3.56 7.71 -1.10
C TYR A 90 3.39 6.27 -0.61
N TYR A 91 3.64 5.25 -1.46
CA TYR A 91 3.26 3.86 -1.12
C TYR A 91 4.01 3.26 0.06
N PRO A 92 5.32 3.48 0.26
CA PRO A 92 5.99 3.03 1.48
C PRO A 92 5.47 3.72 2.73
N ALA A 93 5.18 5.03 2.68
CA ALA A 93 4.59 5.77 3.80
C ALA A 93 3.17 5.27 4.12
N PHE A 94 2.35 5.04 3.10
CA PHE A 94 1.03 4.41 3.21
C PHE A 94 1.11 3.01 3.85
N ALA A 95 2.03 2.17 3.38
CA ALA A 95 2.26 0.84 3.93
C ALA A 95 2.70 0.89 5.41
N ALA A 96 3.58 1.84 5.77
CA ALA A 96 4.00 2.07 7.14
C ALA A 96 2.79 2.44 8.03
N LEU A 97 1.96 3.38 7.58
CA LEU A 97 0.77 3.82 8.29
C LEU A 97 -0.19 2.65 8.57
N PHE A 98 -0.53 1.86 7.54
CA PHE A 98 -1.42 0.72 7.71
C PHE A 98 -0.80 -0.41 8.55
N GLY A 99 0.51 -0.61 8.45
CA GLY A 99 1.23 -1.54 9.32
C GLY A 99 1.26 -1.11 10.80
N LEU A 100 1.26 0.21 11.08
CA LEU A 100 1.13 0.76 12.43
C LEU A 100 -0.32 0.66 12.94
N LEU A 101 -1.30 0.93 12.07
CA LEU A 101 -2.72 0.72 12.39
C LEU A 101 -3.01 -0.73 12.76
N GLY A 102 -2.40 -1.70 12.07
CA GLY A 102 -2.52 -3.12 12.37
C GLY A 102 -1.99 -3.52 13.76
N LYS A 103 -1.08 -2.74 14.35
CA LYS A 103 -0.64 -2.92 15.74
C LYS A 103 -1.63 -2.35 16.76
N LYS A 104 -2.35 -1.28 16.40
CA LYS A 104 -3.28 -0.58 17.30
C LYS A 104 -4.68 -1.18 17.25
N ILE A 105 -5.15 -1.58 16.09
CA ILE A 105 -6.51 -2.11 15.88
C ILE A 105 -6.49 -3.63 15.98
N THR A 106 -6.86 -4.16 17.13
CA THR A 106 -6.89 -5.61 17.38
C THR A 106 -8.04 -6.33 16.66
N SER A 107 -9.16 -5.65 16.42
CA SER A 107 -10.32 -6.18 15.70
C SER A 107 -10.61 -5.34 14.45
N PRO A 108 -10.12 -5.76 13.26
CA PRO A 108 -10.29 -4.98 12.03
C PRO A 108 -11.77 -4.86 11.62
N ALA A 109 -12.62 -5.82 11.96
CA ALA A 109 -14.06 -5.73 11.69
C ALA A 109 -14.72 -4.56 12.43
N LYS A 110 -14.34 -4.32 13.70
CA LYS A 110 -14.83 -3.16 14.46
C LYS A 110 -14.19 -1.84 14.02
N GLY A 111 -12.96 -1.91 13.48
CA GLY A 111 -12.22 -0.75 13.01
C GLY A 111 -12.39 -0.43 11.53
N ILE A 112 -13.25 -1.13 10.79
CA ILE A 112 -13.33 -1.01 9.33
C ILE A 112 -13.63 0.42 8.86
N VAL A 113 -14.44 1.15 9.58
CA VAL A 113 -14.78 2.55 9.27
C VAL A 113 -13.53 3.44 9.36
N VAL A 114 -12.73 3.27 10.42
CA VAL A 114 -11.46 4.02 10.59
C VAL A 114 -10.46 3.65 9.50
N ILE A 115 -10.35 2.36 9.17
CA ILE A 115 -9.47 1.84 8.13
C ILE A 115 -9.87 2.42 6.77
N ALA A 116 -11.17 2.40 6.41
CA ALA A 116 -11.68 2.96 5.17
C ALA A 116 -11.51 4.49 5.11
N ALA A 117 -11.83 5.20 6.17
CA ALA A 117 -11.64 6.65 6.25
C ALA A 117 -10.17 7.04 6.09
N THR A 118 -9.25 6.28 6.72
CA THR A 118 -7.80 6.50 6.56
C THR A 118 -7.37 6.25 5.11
N ALA A 119 -7.87 5.20 4.45
CA ALA A 119 -7.56 4.93 3.06
C ALA A 119 -8.06 6.06 2.15
N CYS A 120 -9.29 6.52 2.33
CA CYS A 120 -9.86 7.66 1.57
C CYS A 120 -9.03 8.94 1.74
N LEU A 121 -8.63 9.26 2.99
CA LEU A 121 -7.79 10.41 3.27
C LEU A 121 -6.41 10.29 2.59
N CYS A 122 -5.80 9.12 2.64
CA CYS A 122 -4.53 8.87 1.95
C CYS A 122 -4.68 8.97 0.43
N THR A 123 -5.78 8.47 -0.16
CA THR A 123 -6.06 8.61 -1.60
C THR A 123 -6.21 10.07 -2.01
N ALA A 124 -6.91 10.87 -1.21
CA ALA A 124 -6.99 12.31 -1.42
C ALA A 124 -5.61 12.98 -1.34
N LEU A 125 -4.81 12.62 -0.33
CA LEU A 125 -3.44 13.12 -0.16
C LEU A 125 -2.55 12.76 -1.35
N PHE A 126 -2.68 11.55 -1.91
CA PHE A 126 -1.97 11.15 -3.12
C PHE A 126 -2.24 12.11 -4.29
N THR A 127 -3.52 12.46 -4.53
CA THR A 127 -3.90 13.41 -5.57
C THR A 127 -3.31 14.81 -5.32
N VAL A 128 -3.29 15.25 -4.05
CA VAL A 128 -2.67 16.54 -3.68
C VAL A 128 -1.17 16.51 -3.94
N MET A 129 -0.48 15.41 -3.59
CA MET A 129 0.95 15.25 -3.85
C MET A 129 1.25 15.27 -5.36
N ASP A 130 0.44 14.60 -6.18
CA ASP A 130 0.57 14.60 -7.63
C ASP A 130 0.37 16.01 -8.21
N ASN A 131 -0.63 16.74 -7.73
CA ASN A 131 -0.89 18.13 -8.12
C ASN A 131 0.23 19.11 -7.77
N ILE A 132 1.13 18.75 -6.87
CA ILE A 132 2.31 19.55 -6.53
C ILE A 132 3.53 19.06 -7.31
N ILE A 133 3.81 17.76 -7.27
CA ILE A 133 5.04 17.18 -7.82
C ILE A 133 5.07 17.28 -9.35
N THR A 134 3.98 16.91 -10.02
CA THR A 134 3.94 16.85 -11.49
C THR A 134 4.09 18.23 -12.13
N PRO A 135 3.33 19.28 -11.73
CA PRO A 135 3.52 20.61 -12.29
C PRO A 135 4.88 21.24 -12.00
N LEU A 136 5.44 21.00 -10.80
CA LEU A 136 6.77 21.48 -10.45
C LEU A 136 7.85 20.83 -11.32
N TRP A 137 7.74 19.55 -11.56
CA TRP A 137 8.70 18.80 -12.36
C TRP A 137 8.74 19.25 -13.82
N TYR A 138 7.55 19.46 -14.40
CA TYR A 138 7.43 19.83 -15.82
C TYR A 138 7.37 21.35 -16.08
N GLY A 139 7.43 22.19 -15.05
CA GLY A 139 7.40 23.64 -15.20
C GLY A 139 6.11 24.15 -15.85
N TYR A 140 4.95 23.69 -15.40
CA TYR A 140 3.66 24.06 -16.00
C TYR A 140 3.42 25.58 -15.92
N SER A 141 2.97 26.18 -17.03
CA SER A 141 2.46 27.55 -17.03
C SER A 141 1.19 27.67 -16.19
N GLU A 142 0.83 28.87 -15.75
CA GLU A 142 -0.40 29.10 -14.95
C GLU A 142 -1.66 28.55 -15.63
N ARG A 143 -1.74 28.65 -16.96
CA ARG A 143 -2.88 28.11 -17.73
C ARG A 143 -2.91 26.58 -17.69
N ALA A 144 -1.76 25.94 -17.89
CA ALA A 144 -1.63 24.48 -17.80
C ALA A 144 -1.92 23.97 -16.40
N LEU A 145 -1.46 24.68 -15.37
CA LEU A 145 -1.71 24.35 -13.97
C LEU A 145 -3.22 24.35 -13.65
N LYS A 146 -3.95 25.38 -14.07
CA LYS A 146 -5.40 25.47 -13.85
C LYS A 146 -6.16 24.31 -14.53
N ILE A 147 -5.75 23.94 -15.76
CA ILE A 147 -6.35 22.80 -16.48
C ILE A 147 -6.04 21.49 -15.78
N TYR A 148 -4.78 21.28 -15.36
CA TYR A 148 -4.35 20.09 -14.65
C TYR A 148 -5.11 19.90 -13.33
N PHE A 149 -5.25 20.96 -12.52
CA PHE A 149 -6.01 20.92 -11.27
C PHE A 149 -7.49 20.54 -11.50
N LYS A 150 -8.14 21.14 -12.51
CA LYS A 150 -9.53 20.79 -12.84
C LYS A 150 -9.67 19.32 -13.24
N ALA A 151 -8.75 18.82 -14.06
CA ALA A 151 -8.75 17.43 -14.49
C ALA A 151 -8.55 16.49 -13.29
N SER A 152 -7.56 16.77 -12.43
CA SER A 152 -7.25 15.93 -11.27
C SER A 152 -8.40 15.84 -10.26
N LEU A 153 -9.14 16.92 -10.03
CA LEU A 153 -10.33 16.90 -9.17
C LEU A 153 -11.42 15.96 -9.72
N SER A 154 -11.57 15.90 -11.05
CA SER A 154 -12.54 15.00 -11.68
C SER A 154 -12.17 13.52 -11.50
N PHE A 155 -10.88 13.21 -11.39
CA PHE A 155 -10.40 11.85 -11.11
C PHE A 155 -10.34 11.53 -9.61
N MET A 156 -10.14 12.53 -8.75
CA MET A 156 -10.03 12.36 -7.30
C MET A 156 -11.31 11.76 -6.70
N ILE A 157 -12.47 12.23 -7.11
CA ILE A 157 -13.77 11.76 -6.57
C ILE A 157 -13.97 10.27 -6.86
N PRO A 158 -13.90 9.79 -8.12
CA PRO A 158 -13.97 8.35 -8.41
C PRO A 158 -12.95 7.51 -7.66
N GLN A 159 -11.72 8.00 -7.49
CA GLN A 159 -10.68 7.29 -6.76
C GLN A 159 -11.01 7.15 -5.26
N ILE A 160 -11.49 8.21 -4.62
CA ILE A 160 -11.90 8.16 -3.20
C ILE A 160 -13.10 7.20 -3.03
N VAL A 161 -14.07 7.25 -3.91
CA VAL A 161 -15.22 6.33 -3.89
C VAL A 161 -14.76 4.89 -4.09
N SER A 162 -13.86 4.65 -5.06
CA SER A 162 -13.25 3.34 -5.29
C SER A 162 -12.50 2.84 -4.05
N ALA A 163 -11.70 3.68 -3.41
CA ALA A 163 -10.99 3.35 -2.18
C ALA A 163 -11.97 2.99 -1.04
N ALA A 164 -13.04 3.77 -0.87
CA ALA A 164 -14.06 3.48 0.14
C ALA A 164 -14.76 2.14 -0.09
N VAL A 165 -15.18 1.87 -1.33
CA VAL A 165 -15.89 0.63 -1.71
C VAL A 165 -14.95 -0.58 -1.61
N THR A 166 -13.74 -0.48 -2.18
CA THR A 166 -12.80 -1.60 -2.20
C THR A 166 -12.27 -1.93 -0.81
N VAL A 167 -11.93 -0.93 -0.01
CA VAL A 167 -11.51 -1.15 1.38
C VAL A 167 -12.69 -1.64 2.24
N GLY A 168 -13.85 -1.05 2.11
CA GLY A 168 -15.04 -1.48 2.85
C GLY A 168 -15.44 -2.93 2.59
N SER A 169 -15.33 -3.40 1.34
CA SER A 169 -15.75 -4.75 0.92
C SER A 169 -14.62 -5.79 0.97
N LEU A 170 -13.42 -5.44 0.49
CA LEU A 170 -12.35 -6.42 0.25
C LEU A 170 -11.29 -6.46 1.36
N PHE A 171 -11.22 -5.45 2.23
CA PHE A 171 -10.17 -5.41 3.25
C PHE A 171 -10.22 -6.60 4.20
N LEU A 172 -11.38 -6.96 4.72
CA LEU A 172 -11.52 -8.05 5.69
C LEU A 172 -11.14 -9.42 5.11
N PRO A 173 -11.65 -9.85 3.92
CA PRO A 173 -11.24 -11.12 3.33
C PRO A 173 -9.76 -11.15 2.97
N LEU A 174 -9.20 -10.06 2.42
CA LEU A 174 -7.78 -9.97 2.11
C LEU A 174 -6.91 -10.04 3.37
N TRP A 175 -7.28 -9.30 4.41
CA TRP A 175 -6.60 -9.36 5.69
C TRP A 175 -6.62 -10.79 6.28
N ALA A 176 -7.73 -11.50 6.20
CA ALA A 176 -7.83 -12.88 6.70
C ALA A 176 -6.86 -13.83 5.97
N VAL A 177 -6.73 -13.68 4.65
CA VAL A 177 -5.77 -14.43 3.83
C VAL A 177 -4.34 -14.09 4.24
N PHE A 178 -3.98 -12.80 4.27
CA PHE A 178 -2.62 -12.38 4.62
C PHE A 178 -2.24 -12.72 6.07
N ARG A 179 -3.21 -12.73 6.98
CA ARG A 179 -2.98 -13.17 8.36
C ARG A 179 -2.67 -14.67 8.46
N LYS A 180 -3.33 -15.51 7.66
CA LYS A 180 -2.96 -16.94 7.57
C LYS A 180 -1.53 -17.11 7.05
N LEU A 181 -1.18 -16.37 5.99
CA LEU A 181 0.16 -16.35 5.43
C LEU A 181 1.21 -15.89 6.47
N SER A 182 0.92 -14.86 7.23
CA SER A 182 1.82 -14.36 8.29
C SER A 182 2.12 -15.44 9.33
N ARG A 183 1.12 -16.23 9.72
CA ARG A 183 1.29 -17.33 10.67
C ARG A 183 2.17 -18.45 10.11
N SER A 184 2.05 -18.77 8.81
CA SER A 184 2.88 -19.80 8.16
C SER A 184 4.36 -19.40 8.02
N LEU A 185 4.67 -18.09 8.06
CA LEU A 185 6.04 -17.59 8.08
C LEU A 185 6.73 -17.77 9.45
N THR A 186 5.93 -17.85 10.52
CA THR A 186 6.42 -17.97 11.90
C THR A 186 6.32 -19.39 12.46
N ALA A 187 5.69 -20.29 11.71
CA ALA A 187 5.63 -21.72 12.00
C ALA A 187 6.81 -22.46 11.41
#